data_5f95f98ffa1f54e96e34ff5726dbcc0d
#
_entry.id   5f95f98ffa1f54e96e34ff5726dbcc0d
#
_cell.length_a   1.000
_cell.length_b   1.000
_cell.length_c   1.000
_cell.angle_alpha   90.00
_cell.angle_beta   90.00
_cell.angle_gamma   90.00
#
_symmetry.space_group_name_H-M   'P 1'
#
loop_
_entity.id
_entity.type
_entity.pdbx_description
1 polymer ?
#
loop_
_entity_poly.entity_id
_entity_poly.type
_entity_poly.pdbx_seq_one_letter_code
_entity_poly.pdbx_strand_id
1 'polypeptide(L)'
;MPTSIKKSRNEFDKSPRRYRGSSGDQRRNERYEQLLSAGLSVIGSQGYAAASVRSICAEAGLTERYFYESFANREALLAEVYKTQTRFLKDRMLAAFEKSERNSAAFSRAGLQAFFDTLHQNPDVARLLLFEILGVSDTIDLLYYEAMEEFAVLIRTLTESLDLADISGIPNQDMIYAGLVGAVLQIARRWALTNYREPVSSVVESGLFLFSAATNYTANNTP
;
A
#
# COMPACT_ATOMS: atom_id res chain seq x y z
N MET A 1 -19.02 -85.04 3.11
CA MET A 1 -18.73 -84.05 4.12
C MET A 1 -18.06 -82.89 3.41
N PRO A 2 -18.76 -81.78 3.16
CA PRO A 2 -18.15 -80.57 2.57
C PRO A 2 -17.81 -79.55 3.63
N THR A 3 -16.63 -79.05 3.58
CA THR A 3 -15.99 -78.09 4.45
C THR A 3 -16.47 -76.65 4.15
N SER A 4 -16.92 -76.02 5.22
CA SER A 4 -17.43 -74.64 5.22
C SER A 4 -16.32 -73.60 5.00
N ILE A 5 -16.49 -72.77 3.96
CA ILE A 5 -15.62 -71.61 3.70
C ILE A 5 -16.24 -70.36 4.41
N LYS A 6 -15.54 -69.88 5.42
CA LYS A 6 -15.84 -68.60 6.07
C LYS A 6 -15.51 -67.42 5.16
N LYS A 7 -16.50 -66.62 4.79
CA LYS A 7 -16.33 -65.34 4.14
C LYS A 7 -15.71 -64.31 5.10
N SER A 8 -14.54 -63.83 4.77
CA SER A 8 -13.83 -62.72 5.37
C SER A 8 -14.63 -61.42 5.15
N ARG A 9 -14.88 -60.70 6.25
CA ARG A 9 -15.56 -59.41 6.25
C ARG A 9 -14.58 -58.34 5.83
N ASN A 10 -14.87 -57.62 4.75
CA ASN A 10 -14.14 -56.43 4.31
C ASN A 10 -14.21 -55.35 5.40
N GLU A 11 -13.08 -54.97 5.95
CA GLU A 11 -12.87 -53.75 6.76
C GLU A 11 -13.00 -52.55 5.86
N PHE A 12 -13.99 -51.72 6.16
CA PHE A 12 -14.19 -50.42 5.51
C PHE A 12 -12.99 -49.50 5.85
N ASP A 13 -12.19 -49.22 4.84
CA ASP A 13 -11.14 -48.17 4.85
C ASP A 13 -11.82 -46.81 5.14
N LYS A 14 -11.62 -46.32 6.37
CA LYS A 14 -12.00 -44.97 6.76
C LYS A 14 -10.86 -44.03 6.40
N SER A 15 -10.79 -43.64 5.14
CA SER A 15 -9.97 -42.50 4.73
C SER A 15 -10.45 -41.23 5.47
N PRO A 16 -9.56 -40.44 6.11
CA PRO A 16 -9.94 -39.26 6.83
C PRO A 16 -10.45 -38.19 5.86
N ARG A 17 -11.66 -37.70 6.09
CA ARG A 17 -12.29 -36.58 5.38
C ARG A 17 -11.48 -35.29 5.61
N ARG A 18 -10.48 -35.05 4.77
CA ARG A 18 -9.58 -33.87 4.77
C ARG A 18 -10.01 -32.77 3.81
N TYR A 19 -11.32 -32.54 3.55
CA TYR A 19 -11.77 -31.70 2.45
C TYR A 19 -12.80 -30.60 2.78
N ARG A 20 -12.95 -30.18 4.05
CA ARG A 20 -13.94 -29.14 4.40
C ARG A 20 -13.35 -27.82 4.93
N GLY A 21 -12.11 -27.78 5.40
CA GLY A 21 -11.49 -26.58 5.94
C GLY A 21 -10.94 -25.64 4.87
N SER A 22 -10.15 -26.16 3.92
CA SER A 22 -9.49 -25.38 2.89
C SER A 22 -10.44 -24.64 1.93
N SER A 23 -11.58 -25.25 1.57
CA SER A 23 -12.57 -24.58 0.69
C SER A 23 -13.38 -23.50 1.37
N GLY A 24 -13.54 -23.56 2.71
CA GLY A 24 -14.24 -22.55 3.51
C GLY A 24 -13.37 -21.31 3.70
N ASP A 25 -12.13 -21.49 4.11
CA ASP A 25 -11.16 -20.42 4.33
C ASP A 25 -10.77 -19.74 2.99
N GLN A 26 -10.60 -20.52 1.93
CA GLN A 26 -10.34 -19.96 0.61
C GLN A 26 -11.46 -19.01 0.16
N ARG A 27 -12.73 -19.45 0.25
CA ARG A 27 -13.89 -18.60 -0.09
C ARG A 27 -14.02 -17.37 0.81
N ARG A 28 -13.60 -17.46 2.09
CA ARG A 28 -13.57 -16.32 2.99
C ARG A 28 -12.53 -15.30 2.54
N ASN A 29 -11.33 -15.76 2.18
CA ASN A 29 -10.27 -14.89 1.65
C ASN A 29 -10.67 -14.24 0.33
N GLU A 30 -11.28 -14.99 -0.60
CA GLU A 30 -11.77 -14.45 -1.87
C GLU A 30 -12.79 -13.31 -1.62
N ARG A 31 -13.75 -13.49 -0.70
CA ARG A 31 -14.70 -12.43 -0.36
C ARG A 31 -14.04 -11.23 0.32
N TYR A 32 -13.04 -11.47 1.16
CA TYR A 32 -12.28 -10.40 1.80
C TYR A 32 -11.57 -9.54 0.75
N GLU A 33 -10.88 -10.14 -0.21
CA GLU A 33 -10.22 -9.43 -1.31
C GLU A 33 -11.22 -8.71 -2.23
N GLN A 34 -12.38 -9.31 -2.50
CA GLN A 34 -13.46 -8.65 -3.24
C GLN A 34 -13.96 -7.39 -2.52
N LEU A 35 -14.12 -7.43 -1.20
CA LEU A 35 -14.52 -6.28 -0.41
C LEU A 35 -13.44 -5.18 -0.38
N LEU A 36 -12.16 -5.54 -0.30
CA LEU A 36 -11.06 -4.57 -0.38
C LEU A 36 -11.02 -3.88 -1.75
N SER A 37 -11.13 -4.66 -2.83
CA SER A 37 -11.16 -4.12 -4.19
C SER A 37 -12.36 -3.20 -4.43
N ALA A 38 -13.56 -3.63 -4.01
CA ALA A 38 -14.78 -2.83 -4.09
C ALA A 38 -14.70 -1.57 -3.21
N GLY A 39 -14.11 -1.68 -2.02
CA GLY A 39 -13.84 -0.55 -1.13
C GLY A 39 -12.97 0.51 -1.79
N LEU A 40 -11.88 0.08 -2.42
CA LEU A 40 -10.99 0.97 -3.18
C LEU A 40 -11.74 1.66 -4.33
N SER A 41 -12.47 0.89 -5.16
CA SER A 41 -13.24 1.41 -6.30
C SER A 41 -14.29 2.45 -5.86
N VAL A 42 -15.10 2.13 -4.84
CA VAL A 42 -16.16 3.02 -4.35
C VAL A 42 -15.58 4.27 -3.69
N ILE A 43 -14.57 4.13 -2.82
CA ILE A 43 -13.93 5.27 -2.16
C ILE A 43 -13.17 6.13 -3.18
N GLY A 44 -12.45 5.51 -4.09
CA GLY A 44 -11.71 6.21 -5.14
C GLY A 44 -12.60 6.98 -6.11
N SER A 45 -13.78 6.48 -6.44
CA SER A 45 -14.71 7.16 -7.37
C SER A 45 -15.62 8.20 -6.69
N GLN A 46 -16.17 7.89 -5.50
CA GLN A 46 -17.20 8.72 -4.85
C GLN A 46 -16.70 9.49 -3.62
N GLY A 47 -15.55 9.10 -3.06
CA GLY A 47 -15.03 9.57 -1.78
C GLY A 47 -15.57 8.78 -0.60
N TYR A 48 -14.80 8.80 0.51
CA TYR A 48 -15.16 8.05 1.73
C TYR A 48 -16.47 8.53 2.35
N ALA A 49 -16.75 9.84 2.34
CA ALA A 49 -17.98 10.38 2.92
C ALA A 49 -19.25 9.84 2.25
N ALA A 50 -19.22 9.62 0.93
CA ALA A 50 -20.36 9.08 0.17
C ALA A 50 -20.38 7.55 0.13
N ALA A 51 -19.26 6.87 0.37
CA ALA A 51 -19.17 5.42 0.38
C ALA A 51 -19.98 4.82 1.54
N SER A 52 -20.85 3.87 1.27
CA SER A 52 -21.65 3.15 2.26
C SER A 52 -21.35 1.65 2.23
N VAL A 53 -21.62 0.93 3.34
CA VAL A 53 -21.51 -0.55 3.34
C VAL A 53 -22.33 -1.14 2.21
N ARG A 54 -23.53 -0.61 1.97
CA ARG A 54 -24.42 -1.07 0.88
C ARG A 54 -23.81 -0.88 -0.50
N SER A 55 -23.22 0.31 -0.79
CA SER A 55 -22.58 0.56 -2.09
C SER A 55 -21.33 -0.32 -2.30
N ILE A 56 -20.53 -0.53 -1.26
CA ILE A 56 -19.38 -1.42 -1.30
C ILE A 56 -19.80 -2.87 -1.53
N CYS A 57 -20.83 -3.35 -0.84
CA CYS A 57 -21.35 -4.70 -1.05
C CYS A 57 -21.94 -4.89 -2.45
N ALA A 58 -22.63 -3.88 -2.98
CA ALA A 58 -23.17 -3.91 -4.34
C ALA A 58 -22.05 -4.01 -5.38
N GLU A 59 -20.98 -3.22 -5.22
CA GLU A 59 -19.80 -3.26 -6.08
C GLU A 59 -19.08 -4.62 -6.00
N ALA A 60 -18.97 -5.20 -4.78
CA ALA A 60 -18.35 -6.51 -4.56
C ALA A 60 -19.21 -7.70 -5.05
N GLY A 61 -20.50 -7.49 -5.37
CA GLY A 61 -21.43 -8.57 -5.63
C GLY A 61 -21.74 -9.44 -4.39
N LEU A 62 -21.63 -8.86 -3.19
CA LEU A 62 -21.78 -9.54 -1.91
C LEU A 62 -22.93 -8.94 -1.08
N THR A 63 -23.42 -9.69 -0.09
CA THR A 63 -24.39 -9.20 0.88
C THR A 63 -23.69 -8.54 2.07
N GLU A 64 -24.38 -7.63 2.77
CA GLU A 64 -23.87 -6.98 3.97
C GLU A 64 -23.47 -7.97 5.09
N ARG A 65 -24.08 -9.15 5.12
CA ARG A 65 -23.66 -10.21 6.03
C ARG A 65 -22.19 -10.56 5.87
N TYR A 66 -21.71 -10.73 4.62
CA TYR A 66 -20.29 -11.04 4.33
C TYR A 66 -19.37 -9.87 4.64
N PHE A 67 -19.86 -8.64 4.52
CA PHE A 67 -19.13 -7.48 4.98
C PHE A 67 -18.85 -7.55 6.48
N TYR A 68 -19.89 -7.75 7.30
CA TYR A 68 -19.75 -7.81 8.74
C TYR A 68 -19.06 -9.08 9.27
N GLU A 69 -18.94 -10.13 8.46
CA GLU A 69 -18.04 -11.26 8.75
C GLU A 69 -16.55 -10.89 8.61
N SER A 70 -16.21 -9.84 7.85
CA SER A 70 -14.84 -9.42 7.55
C SER A 70 -14.43 -8.12 8.24
N PHE A 71 -15.32 -7.15 8.34
CA PHE A 71 -15.06 -5.81 8.86
C PHE A 71 -16.13 -5.39 9.87
N ALA A 72 -15.71 -4.83 11.00
CA ALA A 72 -16.62 -4.35 12.03
C ALA A 72 -17.48 -3.16 11.53
N ASN A 73 -16.90 -2.33 10.71
CA ASN A 73 -17.52 -1.13 10.14
C ASN A 73 -16.78 -0.66 8.87
N ARG A 74 -17.26 0.41 8.27
CA ARG A 74 -16.69 1.02 7.08
C ARG A 74 -15.29 1.59 7.30
N GLU A 75 -15.01 2.08 8.50
CA GLU A 75 -13.70 2.59 8.89
C GLU A 75 -12.64 1.48 8.96
N ALA A 76 -13.00 0.31 9.50
CA ALA A 76 -12.13 -0.86 9.51
C ALA A 76 -11.77 -1.32 8.08
N LEU A 77 -12.73 -1.27 7.15
CA LEU A 77 -12.44 -1.53 5.73
C LEU A 77 -11.50 -0.46 5.15
N LEU A 78 -11.75 0.83 5.40
CA LEU A 78 -10.87 1.92 4.93
C LEU A 78 -9.44 1.71 5.40
N ALA A 79 -9.25 1.38 6.68
CA ALA A 79 -7.92 1.11 7.25
C ALA A 79 -7.19 -0.01 6.49
N GLU A 80 -7.86 -1.12 6.22
CA GLU A 80 -7.25 -2.24 5.49
C GLU A 80 -7.02 -1.95 4.01
N VAL A 81 -7.91 -1.22 3.34
CA VAL A 81 -7.68 -0.75 1.97
C VAL A 81 -6.47 0.17 1.94
N TYR A 82 -6.36 1.13 2.87
CA TYR A 82 -5.22 2.05 2.95
C TYR A 82 -3.89 1.30 3.18
N LYS A 83 -3.83 0.38 4.15
CA LYS A 83 -2.64 -0.45 4.40
C LYS A 83 -2.24 -1.28 3.17
N THR A 84 -3.22 -1.82 2.46
CA THR A 84 -2.98 -2.60 1.23
C THR A 84 -2.38 -1.72 0.14
N GLN A 85 -2.92 -0.52 -0.06
CA GLN A 85 -2.43 0.38 -1.11
C GLN A 85 -1.07 1.01 -0.75
N THR A 86 -0.79 1.34 0.51
CA THR A 86 0.53 1.81 0.94
C THR A 86 1.59 0.73 0.80
N ARG A 87 1.26 -0.54 1.10
CA ARG A 87 2.16 -1.69 0.85
C ARG A 87 2.42 -1.87 -0.64
N PHE A 88 1.39 -1.87 -1.46
CA PHE A 88 1.52 -1.96 -2.92
C PHE A 88 2.44 -0.86 -3.47
N LEU A 89 2.29 0.37 -3.00
CA LEU A 89 3.14 1.50 -3.40
C LEU A 89 4.60 1.27 -2.97
N LYS A 90 4.85 0.84 -1.72
CA LYS A 90 6.19 0.50 -1.24
C LYS A 90 6.85 -0.60 -2.07
N ASP A 91 6.12 -1.67 -2.37
CA ASP A 91 6.64 -2.79 -3.17
C ASP A 91 7.03 -2.33 -4.59
N ARG A 92 6.25 -1.44 -5.21
CA ARG A 92 6.58 -0.84 -6.51
C ARG A 92 7.85 -0.01 -6.45
N MET A 93 8.03 0.79 -5.41
CA MET A 93 9.23 1.60 -5.20
C MET A 93 10.46 0.71 -4.95
N LEU A 94 10.35 -0.31 -4.09
CA LEU A 94 11.42 -1.27 -3.82
C LEU A 94 11.86 -2.00 -5.09
N ALA A 95 10.92 -2.49 -5.90
CA ALA A 95 11.23 -3.15 -7.16
C ALA A 95 11.91 -2.21 -8.19
N ALA A 96 11.64 -0.90 -8.12
CA ALA A 96 12.33 0.09 -8.94
C ALA A 96 13.75 0.35 -8.44
N PHE A 97 13.96 0.40 -7.13
CA PHE A 97 15.28 0.53 -6.51
C PHE A 97 16.22 -0.64 -6.86
N GLU A 98 15.72 -1.87 -6.82
CA GLU A 98 16.52 -3.06 -7.16
C GLU A 98 17.07 -3.02 -8.59
N LYS A 99 16.39 -2.34 -9.50
CA LYS A 99 16.76 -2.22 -10.93
C LYS A 99 17.57 -0.97 -11.25
N SER A 100 17.71 -0.05 -10.31
CA SER A 100 18.40 1.21 -10.52
C SER A 100 19.91 1.07 -10.35
N GLU A 101 20.67 2.00 -10.95
CA GLU A 101 22.08 2.15 -10.64
C GLU A 101 22.28 2.56 -9.18
N ARG A 102 23.38 2.10 -8.57
CA ARG A 102 23.70 2.39 -7.15
C ARG A 102 24.38 3.77 -7.02
N ASN A 103 23.68 4.82 -7.41
CA ASN A 103 24.05 6.20 -7.15
C ASN A 103 22.81 6.99 -6.68
N SER A 104 23.03 8.05 -5.91
CA SER A 104 21.98 8.83 -5.26
C SER A 104 20.92 9.37 -6.23
N ALA A 105 21.37 9.89 -7.38
CA ALA A 105 20.48 10.50 -8.37
C ALA A 105 19.60 9.45 -9.07
N ALA A 106 20.17 8.32 -9.51
CA ALA A 106 19.44 7.23 -10.16
C ALA A 106 18.46 6.58 -9.20
N PHE A 107 18.89 6.37 -7.96
CA PHE A 107 18.07 5.78 -6.90
C PHE A 107 16.85 6.66 -6.57
N SER A 108 17.07 7.96 -6.29
CA SER A 108 15.99 8.90 -6.03
C SER A 108 15.03 9.01 -7.22
N ARG A 109 15.57 9.03 -8.44
CA ARG A 109 14.76 9.05 -9.67
C ARG A 109 13.89 7.81 -9.78
N ALA A 110 14.44 6.61 -9.55
CA ALA A 110 13.69 5.36 -9.65
C ALA A 110 12.51 5.31 -8.66
N GLY A 111 12.74 5.72 -7.40
CA GLY A 111 11.69 5.79 -6.38
C GLY A 111 10.60 6.79 -6.70
N LEU A 112 10.98 8.02 -7.07
CA LEU A 112 10.02 9.07 -7.44
C LEU A 112 9.23 8.69 -8.71
N GLN A 113 9.89 8.13 -9.72
CA GLN A 113 9.23 7.66 -10.93
C GLN A 113 8.20 6.58 -10.60
N ALA A 114 8.57 5.55 -9.81
CA ALA A 114 7.66 4.49 -9.41
C ALA A 114 6.47 5.02 -8.59
N PHE A 115 6.70 6.00 -7.70
CA PHE A 115 5.66 6.66 -6.92
C PHE A 115 4.67 7.40 -7.82
N PHE A 116 5.14 8.33 -8.64
CA PHE A 116 4.28 9.16 -9.49
C PHE A 116 3.58 8.34 -10.59
N ASP A 117 4.26 7.37 -11.20
CA ASP A 117 3.66 6.45 -12.18
C ASP A 117 2.53 5.63 -11.54
N THR A 118 2.73 5.13 -10.31
CA THR A 118 1.71 4.37 -9.60
C THR A 118 0.46 5.19 -9.37
N LEU A 119 0.60 6.43 -8.92
CA LEU A 119 -0.53 7.34 -8.71
C LEU A 119 -1.24 7.70 -10.01
N HIS A 120 -0.49 7.98 -11.07
CA HIS A 120 -1.05 8.33 -12.37
C HIS A 120 -1.83 7.18 -13.04
N GLN A 121 -1.29 5.97 -12.94
CA GLN A 121 -1.90 4.76 -13.50
C GLN A 121 -3.10 4.25 -12.70
N ASN A 122 -3.24 4.67 -11.43
CA ASN A 122 -4.26 4.19 -10.51
C ASN A 122 -4.97 5.37 -9.82
N PRO A 123 -5.91 6.06 -10.50
CA PRO A 123 -6.57 7.25 -9.96
C PRO A 123 -7.30 7.03 -8.63
N ASP A 124 -7.92 5.85 -8.44
CA ASP A 124 -8.59 5.49 -7.20
C ASP A 124 -7.60 5.37 -6.03
N VAL A 125 -6.44 4.79 -6.30
CA VAL A 125 -5.33 4.72 -5.31
C VAL A 125 -4.84 6.12 -4.98
N ALA A 126 -4.62 6.96 -6.00
CA ALA A 126 -4.18 8.34 -5.80
C ALA A 126 -5.18 9.14 -4.96
N ARG A 127 -6.47 9.04 -5.27
CA ARG A 127 -7.51 9.70 -4.51
C ARG A 127 -7.55 9.23 -3.06
N LEU A 128 -7.53 7.92 -2.83
CA LEU A 128 -7.49 7.36 -1.48
C LEU A 128 -6.29 7.89 -0.68
N LEU A 129 -5.08 7.71 -1.21
CA LEU A 129 -3.84 8.02 -0.49
C LEU A 129 -3.61 9.51 -0.27
N LEU A 130 -4.07 10.35 -1.20
CA LEU A 130 -3.80 11.79 -1.16
C LEU A 130 -4.92 12.60 -0.49
N PHE A 131 -6.18 12.15 -0.51
CA PHE A 131 -7.31 12.99 -0.12
C PHE A 131 -8.29 12.36 0.86
N GLU A 132 -8.62 11.07 0.73
CA GLU A 132 -9.75 10.47 1.44
C GLU A 132 -9.40 9.91 2.82
N ILE A 133 -8.08 9.82 3.13
CA ILE A 133 -7.62 9.16 4.35
C ILE A 133 -7.64 10.12 5.57
N LEU A 134 -7.39 11.40 5.39
CA LEU A 134 -7.28 12.36 6.49
C LEU A 134 -8.64 12.92 6.92
N GLY A 135 -8.81 13.13 8.23
CA GLY A 135 -10.00 13.75 8.81
C GLY A 135 -11.20 12.80 8.93
N VAL A 136 -10.98 11.49 8.85
CA VAL A 136 -12.03 10.48 9.03
C VAL A 136 -12.25 10.19 10.52
N SER A 137 -11.17 9.93 11.24
CA SER A 137 -11.13 9.74 12.70
C SER A 137 -9.68 9.81 13.20
N ASP A 138 -9.49 9.98 14.50
CA ASP A 138 -8.16 9.98 15.13
C ASP A 138 -7.40 8.68 14.84
N THR A 139 -8.08 7.55 14.81
CA THR A 139 -7.49 6.24 14.48
C THR A 139 -6.96 6.18 13.05
N ILE A 140 -7.71 6.73 12.11
CA ILE A 140 -7.31 6.77 10.69
C ILE A 140 -6.20 7.79 10.47
N ASP A 141 -6.27 8.94 11.14
CA ASP A 141 -5.22 9.95 11.06
C ASP A 141 -3.89 9.41 11.63
N LEU A 142 -3.93 8.66 12.75
CA LEU A 142 -2.76 7.97 13.28
C LEU A 142 -2.18 6.97 12.28
N LEU A 143 -3.01 6.16 11.64
CA LEU A 143 -2.59 5.22 10.59
C LEU A 143 -1.90 5.93 9.41
N TYR A 144 -2.40 7.11 9.03
CA TYR A 144 -1.74 7.93 8.02
C TYR A 144 -0.35 8.37 8.47
N TYR A 145 -0.20 8.89 9.69
CA TYR A 145 1.10 9.33 10.21
C TYR A 145 2.09 8.18 10.36
N GLU A 146 1.64 7.01 10.81
CA GLU A 146 2.46 5.80 10.87
C GLU A 146 2.98 5.41 9.48
N ALA A 147 2.12 5.44 8.45
CA ALA A 147 2.55 5.15 7.09
C ALA A 147 3.57 6.18 6.55
N MET A 148 3.41 7.47 6.87
CA MET A 148 4.38 8.50 6.48
C MET A 148 5.75 8.29 7.14
N GLU A 149 5.74 7.93 8.42
CA GLU A 149 6.96 7.59 9.15
C GLU A 149 7.64 6.34 8.56
N GLU A 150 6.88 5.31 8.21
CA GLU A 150 7.43 4.14 7.54
C GLU A 150 8.12 4.47 6.19
N PHE A 151 7.58 5.41 5.41
CA PHE A 151 8.24 5.88 4.19
C PHE A 151 9.51 6.69 4.50
N ALA A 152 9.51 7.54 5.51
CA ALA A 152 10.68 8.30 5.92
C ALA A 152 11.81 7.37 6.40
N VAL A 153 11.49 6.38 7.25
CA VAL A 153 12.42 5.35 7.70
C VAL A 153 12.95 4.51 6.53
N LEU A 154 12.11 4.12 5.58
CA LEU A 154 12.53 3.39 4.39
C LEU A 154 13.57 4.18 3.60
N ILE A 155 13.30 5.45 3.29
CA ILE A 155 14.22 6.31 2.53
C ILE A 155 15.54 6.47 3.29
N ARG A 156 15.49 6.75 4.61
CA ARG A 156 16.67 6.85 5.46
C ARG A 156 17.51 5.59 5.41
N THR A 157 16.92 4.44 5.71
CA THR A 157 17.60 3.14 5.75
C THR A 157 18.29 2.82 4.43
N LEU A 158 17.64 3.11 3.30
CA LEU A 158 18.20 2.87 1.98
C LEU A 158 19.33 3.85 1.66
N THR A 159 19.18 5.12 2.03
CA THR A 159 20.21 6.15 1.84
C THR A 159 21.47 5.81 2.64
N GLU A 160 21.33 5.43 3.91
CA GLU A 160 22.43 5.05 4.79
C GLU A 160 23.10 3.74 4.33
N SER A 161 22.31 2.70 4.01
CA SER A 161 22.84 1.38 3.64
C SER A 161 23.62 1.37 2.32
N LEU A 162 23.35 2.31 1.44
CA LEU A 162 23.99 2.45 0.13
C LEU A 162 25.00 3.59 0.07
N ASP A 163 25.24 4.27 1.19
CA ASP A 163 26.15 5.45 1.28
C ASP A 163 25.82 6.51 0.22
N LEU A 164 24.52 6.77 0.02
CA LEU A 164 24.03 7.65 -1.05
C LEU A 164 24.06 9.14 -0.68
N ALA A 165 24.04 9.46 0.60
CA ALA A 165 24.13 10.83 1.09
C ALA A 165 24.67 10.85 2.53
N ASP A 166 25.63 11.71 2.77
CA ASP A 166 26.08 12.02 4.12
C ASP A 166 25.34 13.25 4.67
N ILE A 167 24.35 13.00 5.53
CA ILE A 167 23.64 14.04 6.28
C ILE A 167 23.94 13.98 7.79
N SER A 168 25.03 13.30 8.17
CA SER A 168 25.43 13.11 9.58
C SER A 168 25.64 14.43 10.35
N GLY A 169 26.01 15.50 9.65
CA GLY A 169 26.16 16.83 10.22
C GLY A 169 24.85 17.60 10.44
N ILE A 170 23.69 17.10 10.02
CA ILE A 170 22.40 17.77 10.19
C ILE A 170 21.73 17.30 11.48
N PRO A 171 21.38 18.23 12.42
CA PRO A 171 20.55 17.89 13.56
C PRO A 171 19.16 17.39 13.11
N ASN A 172 18.62 16.40 13.80
CA ASN A 172 17.28 15.86 13.53
C ASN A 172 17.07 15.36 12.10
N GLN A 173 17.90 14.46 11.64
CA GLN A 173 17.83 13.86 10.30
C GLN A 173 16.45 13.27 9.99
N ASP A 174 15.77 12.68 10.97
CA ASP A 174 14.40 12.15 10.82
C ASP A 174 13.41 13.21 10.34
N MET A 175 13.56 14.46 10.82
CA MET A 175 12.72 15.58 10.36
C MET A 175 12.97 15.92 8.89
N ILE A 176 14.19 15.72 8.40
CA ILE A 176 14.51 15.95 6.98
C ILE A 176 13.83 14.90 6.11
N TYR A 177 13.92 13.61 6.48
CA TYR A 177 13.27 12.54 5.74
C TYR A 177 11.74 12.68 5.78
N ALA A 178 11.15 12.97 6.93
CA ALA A 178 9.73 13.27 7.06
C ALA A 178 9.31 14.48 6.20
N GLY A 179 10.13 15.53 6.19
CA GLY A 179 9.94 16.71 5.36
C GLY A 179 9.98 16.41 3.86
N LEU A 180 10.91 15.56 3.41
CA LEU A 180 11.00 15.12 2.01
C LEU A 180 9.76 14.32 1.59
N VAL A 181 9.30 13.38 2.43
CA VAL A 181 8.05 12.64 2.19
C VAL A 181 6.87 13.60 2.08
N GLY A 182 6.73 14.53 3.03
CA GLY A 182 5.68 15.54 3.02
C GLY A 182 5.70 16.43 1.76
N ALA A 183 6.89 16.86 1.33
CA ALA A 183 7.06 17.67 0.13
C ALA A 183 6.65 16.91 -1.14
N VAL A 184 7.06 15.64 -1.28
CA VAL A 184 6.65 14.79 -2.42
C VAL A 184 5.14 14.59 -2.45
N LEU A 185 4.52 14.32 -1.31
CA LEU A 185 3.06 14.21 -1.19
C LEU A 185 2.36 15.49 -1.58
N GLN A 186 2.89 16.66 -1.19
CA GLN A 186 2.31 17.94 -1.58
C GLN A 186 2.42 18.20 -3.08
N ILE A 187 3.53 17.81 -3.71
CA ILE A 187 3.67 17.83 -5.19
C ILE A 187 2.61 16.93 -5.82
N ALA A 188 2.45 15.68 -5.32
CA ALA A 188 1.48 14.74 -5.83
C ALA A 188 0.03 15.24 -5.69
N ARG A 189 -0.34 15.80 -4.54
CA ARG A 189 -1.66 16.42 -4.32
C ARG A 189 -1.93 17.55 -5.32
N ARG A 190 -0.99 18.47 -5.46
CA ARG A 190 -1.11 19.57 -6.42
C ARG A 190 -1.27 19.06 -7.85
N TRP A 191 -0.48 18.07 -8.24
CA TRP A 191 -0.53 17.47 -9.56
C TRP A 191 -1.87 16.78 -9.84
N ALA A 192 -2.39 16.01 -8.89
CA ALA A 192 -3.71 15.39 -8.99
C ALA A 192 -4.83 16.43 -9.07
N LEU A 193 -4.78 17.51 -8.26
CA LEU A 193 -5.75 18.61 -8.30
C LEU A 193 -5.75 19.39 -9.63
N THR A 194 -4.64 19.40 -10.35
CA THR A 194 -4.55 19.99 -11.70
C THR A 194 -4.90 18.98 -12.80
N ASN A 195 -5.50 17.86 -12.43
CA ASN A 195 -5.88 16.77 -13.33
C ASN A 195 -4.67 16.24 -14.14
N TYR A 196 -3.53 16.08 -13.45
CA TYR A 196 -2.30 15.54 -14.02
C TYR A 196 -1.81 16.32 -15.27
N ARG A 197 -1.99 17.65 -15.27
CA ARG A 197 -1.64 18.51 -16.41
C ARG A 197 -0.18 18.38 -16.81
N GLU A 198 0.72 18.36 -15.83
CA GLU A 198 2.15 18.24 -16.07
C GLU A 198 2.53 16.78 -16.38
N PRO A 199 3.46 16.51 -17.28
CA PRO A 199 3.94 15.15 -17.50
C PRO A 199 4.62 14.59 -16.25
N VAL A 200 4.58 13.27 -16.06
CA VAL A 200 5.20 12.58 -14.91
C VAL A 200 6.68 12.99 -14.75
N SER A 201 7.42 13.15 -15.85
CA SER A 201 8.82 13.58 -15.82
C SER A 201 9.02 14.92 -15.10
N SER A 202 8.12 15.89 -15.28
CA SER A 202 8.23 17.21 -14.63
C SER A 202 8.05 17.13 -13.12
N VAL A 203 7.10 16.32 -12.63
CA VAL A 203 6.89 16.16 -11.18
C VAL A 203 8.01 15.33 -10.56
N VAL A 204 8.57 14.37 -11.28
CA VAL A 204 9.78 13.63 -10.86
C VAL A 204 10.96 14.56 -10.72
N GLU A 205 11.24 15.44 -11.71
CA GLU A 205 12.31 16.43 -11.61
C GLU A 205 12.12 17.39 -10.44
N SER A 206 10.87 17.80 -10.14
CA SER A 206 10.59 18.63 -8.98
C SER A 206 10.93 17.92 -7.66
N GLY A 207 10.60 16.64 -7.55
CA GLY A 207 11.00 15.81 -6.41
C GLY A 207 12.52 15.65 -6.31
N LEU A 208 13.18 15.33 -7.43
CA LEU A 208 14.64 15.18 -7.50
C LEU A 208 15.39 16.44 -7.06
N PHE A 209 14.88 17.62 -7.43
CA PHE A 209 15.46 18.88 -6.97
C PHE A 209 15.50 18.97 -5.44
N LEU A 210 14.40 18.58 -4.77
CA LEU A 210 14.34 18.60 -3.31
C LEU A 210 15.31 17.60 -2.67
N PHE A 211 15.38 16.39 -3.18
CA PHE A 211 16.33 15.38 -2.69
C PHE A 211 17.77 15.82 -2.92
N SER A 212 18.10 16.34 -4.09
CA SER A 212 19.45 16.84 -4.40
C SER A 212 19.83 18.04 -3.55
N ALA A 213 18.90 18.95 -3.25
CA ALA A 213 19.17 20.07 -2.37
C ALA A 213 19.49 19.62 -0.94
N ALA A 214 18.77 18.60 -0.43
CA ALA A 214 19.04 18.04 0.89
C ALA A 214 20.42 17.36 0.95
N THR A 215 20.81 16.58 -0.07
CA THR A 215 22.11 15.90 -0.11
C THR A 215 23.29 16.86 -0.35
N ASN A 216 23.12 17.88 -1.19
CA ASN A 216 24.19 18.85 -1.50
C ASN A 216 24.42 19.86 -0.38
N TYR A 217 23.45 20.06 0.52
CA TYR A 217 23.62 20.98 1.67
C TYR A 217 24.79 20.55 2.56
N THR A 218 24.95 19.27 2.79
CA THR A 218 26.01 18.71 3.63
C THR A 218 27.38 18.80 2.97
N ALA A 219 27.45 18.48 1.65
CA ALA A 219 28.72 18.57 0.90
C ALA A 219 29.36 19.96 0.93
N ASN A 220 28.54 21.02 1.06
CA ASN A 220 29.02 22.41 1.06
C ASN A 220 29.19 23.01 2.48
N ASN A 221 28.72 22.36 3.54
CA ASN A 221 28.72 22.88 4.90
C ASN A 221 29.45 21.98 5.92
N THR A 222 30.13 20.94 5.48
CA THR A 222 31.04 20.17 6.35
C THR A 222 32.34 20.95 6.52
N PRO A 223 32.75 21.27 7.81
CA PRO A 223 33.93 22.06 8.11
C PRO A 223 35.24 21.37 7.72
#